data_508825d4d003812eb5cd93e0f8859172
#
_entry.id   508825d4d003812eb5cd93e0f8859172
#
_cell.length_a   1.000
_cell.length_b   1.000
_cell.length_c   1.000
_cell.angle_alpha   90.00
_cell.angle_beta   90.00
_cell.angle_gamma   90.00
#
_symmetry.space_group_name_H-M   'P 1'
#
loop_
_entity.id
_entity.type
_entity.pdbx_description
1 polymer ?
#
loop_
_entity_poly.entity_id
_entity_poly.type
_entity_poly.pdbx_seq_one_letter_code
_entity_poly.pdbx_strand_id
1 'polypeptide(L)'
;MARREYDADWDDFEEFEEEAEPGILTTTRILVGLLVVIVVAIMVARLVLREKPEFAELTPRLFGLWTTTHPEFNDRYVEFEQNRVIFGTGGTGVVKFKVSGMDAEKIGDIDHYTVFYRDLAGTEHTVDVVLDEPGEVLRFTDSAEARWTRFHFPE
;
A
#
# COMPACT_ATOMS: atom_id res chain seq x y z
N MET A 1 30.70 42.47 88.68
CA MET A 1 31.05 41.82 87.40
C MET A 1 29.83 41.02 86.97
N ALA A 2 29.05 41.58 86.09
CA ALA A 2 27.82 40.95 85.60
C ALA A 2 28.06 40.46 84.15
N ARG A 3 27.92 39.17 83.95
CA ARG A 3 28.01 38.49 82.69
C ARG A 3 26.60 38.52 82.02
N ARG A 4 26.46 39.27 80.95
CA ARG A 4 25.24 39.19 80.13
C ARG A 4 25.29 37.94 79.27
N GLU A 5 24.34 37.08 79.50
CA GLU A 5 23.99 35.96 78.64
C GLU A 5 23.21 36.53 77.43
N TYR A 6 23.69 36.27 76.23
CA TYR A 6 22.99 36.56 75.01
C TYR A 6 22.23 35.30 74.61
N ASP A 7 20.95 35.29 74.88
CA ASP A 7 20.05 34.33 74.26
C ASP A 7 19.82 34.77 72.81
N ALA A 8 20.36 34.00 71.88
CA ALA A 8 20.07 34.13 70.46
C ALA A 8 18.90 33.20 70.15
N ASP A 9 17.76 33.82 70.00
CA ASP A 9 16.53 33.20 69.58
C ASP A 9 16.68 32.92 68.03
N TRP A 10 16.78 31.63 67.66
CA TRP A 10 16.95 31.12 66.28
C TRP A 10 15.71 30.36 65.79
N ASP A 11 14.54 30.68 66.26
CA ASP A 11 13.29 30.03 65.90
C ASP A 11 12.46 30.95 64.98
N ASP A 12 12.90 31.17 63.76
CA ASP A 12 12.01 31.61 62.69
C ASP A 12 12.69 31.43 61.35
N PHE A 13 12.99 30.17 60.97
CA PHE A 13 13.07 29.78 59.57
C PHE A 13 11.69 29.24 59.17
N GLU A 14 10.81 30.13 58.77
CA GLU A 14 9.65 29.78 57.99
C GLU A 14 10.14 29.12 56.68
N GLU A 15 9.98 27.80 56.66
CA GLU A 15 10.15 26.98 55.48
C GLU A 15 9.10 27.42 54.46
N PHE A 16 9.50 28.33 53.53
CA PHE A 16 8.71 28.61 52.35
C PHE A 16 8.70 27.34 51.50
N GLU A 17 7.69 26.50 51.70
CA GLU A 17 7.29 25.50 50.72
C GLU A 17 6.83 26.24 49.48
N GLU A 18 7.76 26.42 48.56
CA GLU A 18 7.50 26.86 47.21
C GLU A 18 6.66 25.77 46.53
N GLU A 19 5.32 25.86 46.67
CA GLU A 19 4.38 25.09 45.84
C GLU A 19 4.70 25.41 44.41
N ALA A 20 5.51 24.55 43.78
CA ALA A 20 5.80 24.59 42.34
C ALA A 20 4.48 24.33 41.61
N GLU A 21 3.79 25.41 41.26
CA GLU A 21 2.65 25.34 40.36
C GLU A 21 3.06 24.53 39.13
N PRO A 22 2.29 23.49 38.75
CA PRO A 22 2.59 22.71 37.53
C PRO A 22 2.50 23.66 36.35
N GLY A 23 3.66 24.16 35.91
CA GLY A 23 3.76 25.23 34.97
C GLY A 23 3.01 24.92 33.68
N ILE A 24 2.30 25.90 33.16
CA ILE A 24 1.58 25.93 31.87
C ILE A 24 2.38 25.26 30.75
N LEU A 25 3.72 25.32 30.81
CA LEU A 25 4.66 24.65 29.90
C LEU A 25 4.54 23.10 29.91
N THR A 26 4.18 22.50 31.04
CA THR A 26 4.05 21.03 31.15
C THR A 26 2.76 20.57 30.46
N THR A 27 1.67 21.29 30.67
CA THR A 27 0.36 20.99 30.05
C THR A 27 0.41 21.17 28.54
N THR A 28 1.09 22.21 28.05
CA THR A 28 1.28 22.44 26.62
C THR A 28 2.10 21.32 25.95
N ARG A 29 3.15 20.85 26.61
CA ARG A 29 3.98 19.72 26.10
C ARG A 29 3.18 18.43 26.03
N ILE A 30 2.33 18.14 27.02
CA ILE A 30 1.44 16.97 27.00
C ILE A 30 0.41 17.05 25.88
N LEU A 31 -0.19 18.25 25.67
CA LEU A 31 -1.15 18.46 24.56
C LEU A 31 -0.50 18.30 23.19
N VAL A 32 0.69 18.83 22.99
CA VAL A 32 1.44 18.68 21.73
C VAL A 32 1.80 17.20 21.50
N GLY A 33 2.26 16.50 22.53
CA GLY A 33 2.55 15.06 22.45
C GLY A 33 1.31 14.24 22.05
N LEU A 34 0.16 14.52 22.67
CA LEU A 34 -1.11 13.86 22.34
C LEU A 34 -1.54 14.13 20.89
N LEU A 35 -1.41 15.37 20.44
CA LEU A 35 -1.74 15.75 19.06
C LEU A 35 -0.87 14.99 18.04
N VAL A 36 0.44 14.88 18.29
CA VAL A 36 1.35 14.12 17.42
C VAL A 36 0.95 12.64 17.37
N VAL A 37 0.63 12.03 18.51
CA VAL A 37 0.17 10.63 18.56
C VAL A 37 -1.12 10.44 17.74
N ILE A 38 -2.08 11.35 17.87
CA ILE A 38 -3.33 11.30 17.10
C ILE A 38 -3.06 11.43 15.60
N VAL A 39 -2.21 12.35 15.18
CA VAL A 39 -1.85 12.53 13.75
C VAL A 39 -1.17 11.28 13.20
N VAL A 40 -0.22 10.70 13.94
CA VAL A 40 0.45 9.46 13.55
C VAL A 40 -0.55 8.29 13.48
N ALA A 41 -1.44 8.16 14.46
CA ALA A 41 -2.48 7.13 14.45
C ALA A 41 -3.42 7.26 13.25
N ILE A 42 -3.84 8.47 12.89
CA ILE A 42 -4.67 8.73 11.69
C ILE A 42 -3.89 8.39 10.41
N MET A 43 -2.60 8.73 10.37
CA MET A 43 -1.74 8.44 9.21
C MET A 43 -1.56 6.92 9.01
N VAL A 44 -1.29 6.19 10.10
CA VAL A 44 -1.19 4.73 10.09
C VAL A 44 -2.55 4.09 9.75
N ALA A 45 -3.64 4.59 10.34
CA ALA A 45 -4.99 4.10 10.02
C ALA A 45 -5.34 4.30 8.54
N ARG A 46 -4.98 5.44 7.95
CA ARG A 46 -5.18 5.68 6.50
C ARG A 46 -4.32 4.79 5.61
N LEU A 47 -3.13 4.41 6.06
CA LEU A 47 -2.27 3.45 5.34
C LEU A 47 -2.81 2.02 5.41
N VAL A 48 -3.32 1.61 6.58
CA VAL A 48 -3.82 0.25 6.82
C VAL A 48 -5.26 0.09 6.29
N LEU A 49 -6.10 1.13 6.45
CA LEU A 49 -7.50 1.15 6.03
C LEU A 49 -7.69 1.73 4.61
N ARG A 50 -6.66 1.75 3.77
CA ARG A 50 -6.90 1.90 2.34
C ARG A 50 -7.76 0.73 1.92
N GLU A 51 -9.08 0.92 2.00
CA GLU A 51 -10.04 0.03 1.38
C GLU A 51 -9.66 -0.04 -0.10
N LYS A 52 -9.01 -1.14 -0.49
CA LYS A 52 -8.89 -1.45 -1.92
C LYS A 52 -10.33 -1.49 -2.41
N PRO A 53 -10.69 -0.73 -3.45
CA PRO A 53 -12.04 -0.78 -3.99
C PRO A 53 -12.37 -2.25 -4.24
N GLU A 54 -13.56 -2.69 -3.82
CA GLU A 54 -14.00 -4.09 -3.90
C GLU A 54 -13.90 -4.64 -5.34
N PHE A 55 -13.89 -3.73 -6.32
CA PHE A 55 -13.64 -3.99 -7.74
C PHE A 55 -12.80 -2.84 -8.30
N ALA A 56 -11.58 -3.16 -8.69
CA ALA A 56 -10.77 -2.23 -9.44
C ALA A 56 -10.98 -2.45 -10.94
N GLU A 57 -10.98 -1.37 -11.68
CA GLU A 57 -10.99 -1.40 -13.13
C GLU A 57 -9.55 -1.46 -13.64
N LEU A 58 -9.30 -2.36 -14.58
CA LEU A 58 -8.04 -2.42 -15.28
C LEU A 58 -7.90 -1.23 -16.25
N THR A 59 -6.66 -0.87 -16.53
CA THR A 59 -6.40 0.13 -17.57
C THR A 59 -6.80 -0.40 -18.95
N PRO A 60 -7.44 0.44 -19.80
CA PRO A 60 -7.77 0.04 -21.18
C PRO A 60 -6.56 -0.40 -22.01
N ARG A 61 -5.35 -0.01 -21.63
CA ARG A 61 -4.12 -0.44 -22.30
C ARG A 61 -3.86 -1.94 -22.19
N LEU A 62 -4.34 -2.61 -21.13
CA LEU A 62 -4.24 -4.05 -20.97
C LEU A 62 -5.37 -4.82 -21.68
N PHE A 63 -6.50 -4.17 -22.00
CA PHE A 63 -7.67 -4.89 -22.53
C PHE A 63 -7.36 -5.65 -23.80
N GLY A 64 -7.96 -6.83 -23.91
CA GLY A 64 -7.91 -7.69 -25.08
C GLY A 64 -7.38 -9.09 -24.78
N LEU A 65 -7.39 -9.89 -25.83
CA LEU A 65 -6.88 -11.25 -25.84
C LEU A 65 -5.40 -11.24 -26.21
N TRP A 66 -4.59 -11.83 -25.36
CA TRP A 66 -3.15 -11.94 -25.54
C TRP A 66 -2.75 -13.39 -25.77
N THR A 67 -2.03 -13.65 -26.83
CA THR A 67 -1.57 -14.97 -27.23
C THR A 67 -0.06 -14.97 -27.44
N THR A 68 0.55 -16.15 -27.37
CA THR A 68 1.98 -16.29 -27.59
C THR A 68 2.26 -17.49 -28.52
N THR A 69 3.37 -17.40 -29.25
CA THR A 69 3.90 -18.50 -30.06
C THR A 69 5.00 -19.26 -29.32
N HIS A 70 5.27 -18.93 -28.04
CA HIS A 70 6.27 -19.63 -27.24
C HIS A 70 5.85 -21.10 -27.05
N PRO A 71 6.71 -22.08 -27.30
CA PRO A 71 6.35 -23.50 -27.34
C PRO A 71 5.67 -24.03 -26.05
N GLU A 72 6.04 -23.52 -24.90
CA GLU A 72 5.45 -23.92 -23.60
C GLU A 72 4.05 -23.38 -23.36
N PHE A 73 3.65 -22.31 -24.07
CA PHE A 73 2.42 -21.56 -23.82
C PHE A 73 1.57 -21.35 -25.08
N ASN A 74 1.92 -21.98 -26.22
CA ASN A 74 1.28 -21.73 -27.51
C ASN A 74 -0.20 -22.11 -27.57
N ASP A 75 -0.67 -22.92 -26.66
CA ASP A 75 -2.08 -23.30 -26.48
C ASP A 75 -2.80 -22.51 -25.37
N ARG A 76 -2.11 -21.53 -24.78
CA ARG A 76 -2.63 -20.70 -23.71
C ARG A 76 -2.90 -19.29 -24.19
N TYR A 77 -3.77 -18.60 -23.46
CA TYR A 77 -4.04 -17.20 -23.66
C TYR A 77 -4.34 -16.50 -22.34
N VAL A 78 -4.21 -15.20 -22.32
CA VAL A 78 -4.74 -14.37 -21.26
C VAL A 78 -5.60 -13.27 -21.87
N GLU A 79 -6.75 -13.02 -21.26
CA GLU A 79 -7.64 -11.94 -21.66
C GLU A 79 -7.90 -11.03 -20.46
N PHE A 80 -7.66 -9.74 -20.67
CA PHE A 80 -7.97 -8.71 -19.69
C PHE A 80 -9.24 -7.97 -20.14
N GLU A 81 -10.25 -8.04 -19.29
CA GLU A 81 -11.48 -7.26 -19.39
C GLU A 81 -11.47 -6.16 -18.31
N GLN A 82 -12.44 -5.28 -18.31
CA GLN A 82 -12.51 -4.15 -17.38
C GLN A 82 -12.31 -4.54 -15.91
N ASN A 83 -12.92 -5.64 -15.46
CA ASN A 83 -12.90 -6.09 -14.07
C ASN A 83 -12.60 -7.59 -13.90
N ARG A 84 -12.07 -8.22 -14.93
CA ARG A 84 -11.76 -9.65 -14.93
C ARG A 84 -10.44 -9.93 -15.65
N VAL A 85 -9.79 -10.99 -15.20
CA VAL A 85 -8.71 -11.64 -15.93
C VAL A 85 -9.13 -13.08 -16.22
N ILE A 86 -8.90 -13.53 -17.43
CA ILE A 86 -9.28 -14.83 -17.96
C ILE A 86 -8.02 -15.52 -18.44
N PHE A 87 -7.76 -16.70 -17.91
CA PHE A 87 -6.63 -17.52 -18.33
C PHE A 87 -7.14 -18.73 -19.10
N GLY A 88 -6.71 -18.87 -20.34
CA GLY A 88 -6.79 -20.12 -21.07
C GLY A 88 -5.65 -21.03 -20.67
N THR A 89 -5.97 -22.20 -20.10
CA THR A 89 -4.98 -23.12 -19.51
C THR A 89 -4.54 -24.22 -20.46
N GLY A 90 -4.86 -24.07 -21.74
CA GLY A 90 -4.63 -25.06 -22.78
C GLY A 90 -5.84 -25.96 -23.04
N GLY A 91 -5.97 -26.45 -24.26
CA GLY A 91 -7.15 -27.18 -24.70
C GLY A 91 -8.45 -26.39 -24.56
N THR A 92 -9.42 -26.92 -23.80
CA THR A 92 -10.70 -26.23 -23.54
C THR A 92 -10.77 -25.59 -22.15
N GLY A 93 -9.67 -25.62 -21.39
CA GLY A 93 -9.62 -25.09 -20.04
C GLY A 93 -9.64 -23.56 -20.01
N VAL A 94 -10.59 -22.98 -19.28
CA VAL A 94 -10.71 -21.54 -19.08
C VAL A 94 -11.00 -21.25 -17.62
N VAL A 95 -10.23 -20.37 -17.01
CA VAL A 95 -10.45 -19.91 -15.63
C VAL A 95 -10.64 -18.41 -15.63
N LYS A 96 -11.70 -17.94 -14.97
CA LYS A 96 -12.06 -16.51 -14.89
C LYS A 96 -11.98 -16.03 -13.45
N PHE A 97 -11.29 -14.92 -13.24
CA PHE A 97 -11.14 -14.32 -11.93
C PHE A 97 -11.60 -12.86 -11.93
N LYS A 98 -12.11 -12.42 -10.79
CA LYS A 98 -12.43 -11.00 -10.59
C LYS A 98 -11.19 -10.24 -10.15
N VAL A 99 -10.96 -9.09 -10.77
CA VAL A 99 -9.90 -8.17 -10.38
C VAL A 99 -10.30 -7.47 -9.08
N SER A 100 -9.42 -7.47 -8.10
CA SER A 100 -9.57 -6.80 -6.81
C SER A 100 -8.73 -5.53 -6.69
N GLY A 101 -7.74 -5.35 -7.59
CA GLY A 101 -6.85 -4.20 -7.59
C GLY A 101 -5.92 -4.18 -8.79
N MET A 102 -5.33 -3.03 -9.03
CA MET A 102 -4.23 -2.89 -9.99
C MET A 102 -3.30 -1.78 -9.49
N ASP A 103 -2.01 -2.07 -9.49
CA ASP A 103 -0.95 -1.07 -9.34
C ASP A 103 -0.29 -0.88 -10.70
N ALA A 104 0.09 0.36 -11.00
CA ALA A 104 0.78 0.71 -12.24
C ALA A 104 2.00 1.57 -11.93
N GLU A 105 3.14 1.21 -12.48
CA GLU A 105 4.38 1.94 -12.37
C GLU A 105 5.00 2.09 -13.75
N LYS A 106 5.49 3.28 -14.07
CA LYS A 106 6.22 3.53 -15.32
C LYS A 106 7.70 3.62 -15.02
N ILE A 107 8.49 2.74 -15.64
CA ILE A 107 9.95 2.70 -15.52
C ILE A 107 10.54 2.96 -16.89
N GLY A 108 11.02 4.18 -17.13
CA GLY A 108 11.42 4.63 -18.47
C GLY A 108 10.25 4.64 -19.43
N ASP A 109 10.35 3.90 -20.54
CA ASP A 109 9.31 3.76 -21.56
C ASP A 109 8.47 2.48 -21.39
N ILE A 110 8.63 1.80 -20.26
CA ILE A 110 7.98 0.52 -19.99
C ILE A 110 6.95 0.71 -18.89
N ASP A 111 5.73 0.25 -19.14
CA ASP A 111 4.66 0.23 -18.14
C ASP A 111 4.63 -1.13 -17.44
N HIS A 112 4.79 -1.10 -16.12
CA HIS A 112 4.66 -2.26 -15.23
C HIS A 112 3.28 -2.24 -14.57
N TYR A 113 2.60 -3.36 -14.59
CA TYR A 113 1.29 -3.54 -13.96
C TYR A 113 1.31 -4.75 -13.05
N THR A 114 0.88 -4.56 -11.80
CA THR A 114 0.56 -5.65 -10.88
C THR A 114 -0.95 -5.75 -10.78
N VAL A 115 -1.53 -6.80 -11.29
CA VAL A 115 -2.96 -7.06 -11.26
C VAL A 115 -3.27 -8.02 -10.10
N PHE A 116 -4.11 -7.58 -9.17
CA PHE A 116 -4.61 -8.38 -8.07
C PHE A 116 -5.96 -8.98 -8.45
N TYR A 117 -6.12 -10.27 -8.24
CA TYR A 117 -7.38 -10.97 -8.53
C TYR A 117 -7.69 -12.00 -7.45
N ARG A 118 -8.97 -12.38 -7.35
CA ARG A 118 -9.41 -13.36 -6.35
C ARG A 118 -10.00 -14.59 -7.02
N ASP A 119 -9.64 -15.73 -6.48
CA ASP A 119 -10.23 -17.03 -6.86
C ASP A 119 -11.62 -17.22 -6.22
N LEU A 120 -12.24 -18.36 -6.53
CA LEU A 120 -13.57 -18.71 -6.00
C LEU A 120 -13.57 -18.97 -4.49
N ALA A 121 -12.40 -19.25 -3.90
CA ALA A 121 -12.23 -19.42 -2.46
C ALA A 121 -12.03 -18.07 -1.75
N GLY A 122 -11.88 -16.97 -2.51
CA GLY A 122 -11.62 -15.63 -1.98
C GLY A 122 -10.14 -15.36 -1.74
N THR A 123 -9.24 -16.26 -2.10
CA THR A 123 -7.78 -16.06 -1.99
C THR A 123 -7.32 -15.03 -3.02
N GLU A 124 -6.54 -14.06 -2.58
CA GLU A 124 -5.97 -13.05 -3.46
C GLU A 124 -4.67 -13.57 -4.08
N HIS A 125 -4.57 -13.40 -5.39
CA HIS A 125 -3.42 -13.72 -6.22
C HIS A 125 -2.96 -12.49 -6.97
N THR A 126 -1.72 -12.50 -7.44
CA THR A 126 -1.15 -11.43 -8.27
C THR A 126 -0.65 -11.97 -9.59
N VAL A 127 -0.70 -11.13 -10.60
CA VAL A 127 0.01 -11.32 -11.86
C VAL A 127 0.72 -10.02 -12.23
N ASP A 128 2.03 -10.13 -12.43
CA ASP A 128 2.87 -9.01 -12.80
C ASP A 128 3.17 -9.06 -14.29
N VAL A 129 2.80 -7.98 -14.98
CA VAL A 129 2.97 -7.86 -16.43
C VAL A 129 3.68 -6.58 -16.80
N VAL A 130 4.45 -6.66 -17.83
CA VAL A 130 5.19 -5.55 -18.44
C VAL A 130 4.63 -5.34 -19.84
N LEU A 131 4.25 -4.10 -20.14
CA LEU A 131 3.76 -3.70 -21.45
C LEU A 131 4.78 -2.81 -22.12
N ASP A 132 5.31 -3.27 -23.27
CA ASP A 132 6.24 -2.48 -24.08
C ASP A 132 5.48 -1.36 -24.82
N GLU A 133 6.12 -0.22 -25.09
CA GLU A 133 5.59 0.74 -26.05
C GLU A 133 5.76 0.20 -27.50
N PRO A 134 4.73 0.33 -28.34
CA PRO A 134 3.49 1.08 -28.21
C PRO A 134 2.32 0.32 -27.55
N GLY A 135 2.55 -0.74 -26.79
CA GLY A 135 1.48 -1.49 -26.11
C GLY A 135 1.00 -2.73 -26.88
N GLU A 136 1.85 -3.24 -27.75
CA GLU A 136 1.55 -4.41 -28.59
C GLU A 136 2.15 -5.71 -28.05
N VAL A 137 3.11 -5.60 -27.12
CA VAL A 137 3.79 -6.76 -26.53
C VAL A 137 3.68 -6.73 -25.03
N LEU A 138 3.13 -7.78 -24.47
CA LEU A 138 3.02 -8.02 -23.04
C LEU A 138 3.96 -9.16 -22.64
N ARG A 139 4.58 -9.05 -21.47
CA ARG A 139 5.40 -10.09 -20.86
C ARG A 139 5.00 -10.28 -19.42
N PHE A 140 4.96 -11.53 -18.98
CA PHE A 140 4.82 -11.84 -17.58
C PHE A 140 6.19 -11.82 -16.91
N THR A 141 6.28 -11.26 -15.72
CA THR A 141 7.56 -11.18 -14.99
C THR A 141 8.12 -12.57 -14.69
N ASP A 142 7.24 -13.54 -14.41
CA ASP A 142 7.62 -14.93 -14.09
C ASP A 142 8.07 -15.74 -15.33
N SER A 143 7.79 -15.25 -16.53
CA SER A 143 8.15 -15.90 -17.81
C SER A 143 8.55 -14.84 -18.85
N ALA A 144 9.60 -14.07 -18.51
CA ALA A 144 10.02 -12.89 -19.27
C ALA A 144 10.47 -13.22 -20.71
N GLU A 145 10.86 -14.46 -21.00
CA GLU A 145 11.20 -14.94 -22.35
C GLU A 145 9.98 -15.11 -23.24
N ALA A 146 8.79 -15.36 -22.70
CA ALA A 146 7.57 -15.50 -23.47
C ALA A 146 7.00 -14.11 -23.81
N ARG A 147 6.94 -13.82 -25.11
CA ARG A 147 6.33 -12.59 -25.62
C ARG A 147 4.88 -12.88 -25.98
N TRP A 148 3.98 -12.09 -25.45
CA TRP A 148 2.54 -12.18 -25.72
C TRP A 148 2.14 -11.00 -26.59
N THR A 149 1.45 -11.27 -27.69
CA THR A 149 0.98 -10.26 -28.62
C THR A 149 -0.54 -10.18 -28.57
N ARG A 150 -1.06 -8.99 -28.79
CA ARG A 150 -2.51 -8.78 -28.81
C ARG A 150 -3.10 -9.48 -30.03
N PHE A 151 -4.11 -10.29 -29.80
CA PHE A 151 -4.83 -10.96 -30.87
C PHE A 151 -5.84 -10.00 -31.49
N HIS A 152 -5.73 -9.80 -32.80
CA HIS A 152 -6.68 -9.04 -33.58
C HIS A 152 -7.50 -10.03 -34.40
N PHE A 153 -8.82 -9.95 -34.29
CA PHE A 153 -9.69 -10.73 -35.17
C PHE A 153 -9.50 -10.22 -36.60
N PRO A 154 -9.27 -11.10 -37.57
CA PRO A 154 -9.26 -10.68 -38.99
C PRO A 154 -10.66 -10.15 -39.34
N GLU A 155 -10.69 -8.98 -39.94
CA GLU A 155 -11.92 -8.37 -40.49
C GLU A 155 -12.47 -9.16 -41.68
#